data_64d50c7aace2318ea871e9aac1507d26
#
_entry.id   64d50c7aace2318ea871e9aac1507d26
#
_cell.length_a   1.000
_cell.length_b   1.000
_cell.length_c   1.000
_cell.angle_alpha   90.00
_cell.angle_beta   90.00
_cell.angle_gamma   90.00
#
_symmetry.space_group_name_H-M   'P 1'
#
loop_
_entity.id
_entity.type
_entity.pdbx_description
1 polymer ?
#
loop_
_entity_poly.entity_id
_entity_poly.type
_entity_poly.pdbx_seq_one_letter_code
_entity_poly.pdbx_strand_id
1 'polypeptide(L)'
;MSKPCIICVAITGSVPRKEDNPAVPITVDEQVESTQAAFEAGASICHAHVRNDDQTTSSDPEKFARLKEGLEKHCPGMIIQFSTGGRSGAGPERGGMLPLRPDMASLTVGSNNFPTRVYENPPDLVDWLASEMITYDIKPEIEAX
;
A
#
# COMPACT_ATOMS: atom_id res chain seq x y z
N MET A 1 -23.52 22.23 10.02
CA MET A 1 -22.37 21.38 10.45
C MET A 1 -21.72 20.78 9.21
N SER A 2 -20.41 20.96 9.04
CA SER A 2 -19.69 20.36 7.93
C SER A 2 -19.55 18.84 8.17
N LYS A 3 -19.65 18.05 7.10
CA LYS A 3 -19.43 16.59 7.19
C LYS A 3 -17.92 16.36 7.27
N PRO A 4 -17.48 15.41 8.11
CA PRO A 4 -16.06 15.07 8.14
C PRO A 4 -15.60 14.47 6.81
N CYS A 5 -14.35 14.72 6.45
CA CYS A 5 -13.73 14.16 5.24
C CYS A 5 -12.58 13.25 5.65
N ILE A 6 -12.58 12.03 5.13
CA ILE A 6 -11.49 11.08 5.35
C ILE A 6 -10.40 11.40 4.32
N ILE A 7 -9.18 11.63 4.80
CA ILE A 7 -8.04 11.93 3.94
C ILE A 7 -7.11 10.71 3.93
N CYS A 8 -6.98 10.08 2.76
CA CYS A 8 -6.05 8.97 2.55
C CYS A 8 -4.85 9.51 1.79
N VAL A 9 -3.67 9.39 2.37
CA VAL A 9 -2.45 9.83 1.69
C VAL A 9 -1.74 8.62 1.06
N ALA A 10 -1.41 8.73 -0.22
CA ALA A 10 -0.64 7.73 -0.97
C ALA A 10 0.76 8.30 -1.18
N ILE A 11 1.69 7.90 -0.33
CA ILE A 11 2.98 8.58 -0.18
C ILE A 11 3.98 8.29 -1.30
N THR A 12 3.96 7.09 -1.90
CA THR A 12 4.99 6.69 -2.86
C THR A 12 4.40 6.19 -4.18
N GLY A 13 3.39 5.31 -4.10
CA GLY A 13 2.88 4.64 -5.28
C GLY A 13 3.88 3.64 -5.84
N SER A 14 3.63 3.20 -7.08
CA SER A 14 4.44 2.15 -7.72
C SER A 14 5.29 2.64 -8.89
N VAL A 15 5.04 3.86 -9.39
CA VAL A 15 5.66 4.33 -10.63
C VAL A 15 6.71 5.42 -10.40
N PRO A 16 6.42 6.51 -9.66
CA PRO A 16 7.34 7.65 -9.62
C PRO A 16 8.70 7.28 -9.01
N ARG A 17 9.74 7.92 -9.50
CA ARG A 17 11.12 7.72 -9.05
C ARG A 17 11.72 9.06 -8.66
N LYS A 18 12.86 9.03 -7.97
CA LYS A 18 13.55 10.26 -7.57
C LYS A 18 14.00 11.10 -8.76
N GLU A 19 14.21 10.48 -9.94
CA GLU A 19 14.51 11.22 -11.17
C GLU A 19 13.30 12.00 -11.69
N ASP A 20 12.08 11.55 -11.38
CA ASP A 20 10.85 12.27 -11.72
C ASP A 20 10.64 13.43 -10.74
N ASN A 21 10.90 13.17 -9.47
CA ASN A 21 10.75 14.15 -8.39
C ASN A 21 11.60 13.69 -7.21
N PRO A 22 12.66 14.42 -6.86
CA PRO A 22 13.55 13.98 -5.77
C PRO A 22 12.87 13.87 -4.40
N ALA A 23 11.67 14.43 -4.24
CA ALA A 23 10.91 14.33 -2.99
C ALA A 23 10.16 13.00 -2.85
N VAL A 24 10.11 12.14 -3.89
CA VAL A 24 9.42 10.84 -3.77
C VAL A 24 10.08 10.00 -2.67
N PRO A 25 9.33 9.58 -1.64
CA PRO A 25 9.92 8.79 -0.56
C PRO A 25 10.07 7.33 -1.00
N ILE A 26 11.30 6.85 -1.06
CA ILE A 26 11.63 5.50 -1.53
C ILE A 26 12.01 4.59 -0.36
N THR A 27 12.88 5.05 0.52
CA THR A 27 13.29 4.24 1.68
C THR A 27 12.19 4.23 2.74
N VAL A 28 12.24 3.22 3.61
CA VAL A 28 11.27 3.14 4.72
C VAL A 28 11.33 4.40 5.58
N ASP A 29 12.52 4.90 5.86
CA ASP A 29 12.66 6.10 6.69
C ASP A 29 12.03 7.32 6.03
N GLU A 30 12.26 7.51 4.72
CA GLU A 30 11.63 8.60 3.97
C GLU A 30 10.10 8.45 3.96
N GLN A 31 9.62 7.20 3.86
CA GLN A 31 8.18 6.94 3.84
C GLN A 31 7.55 7.25 5.20
N VAL A 32 8.21 6.88 6.29
CA VAL A 32 7.74 7.21 7.65
C VAL A 32 7.70 8.72 7.83
N GLU A 33 8.77 9.42 7.44
CA GLU A 33 8.83 10.89 7.56
C GLU A 33 7.72 11.57 6.76
N SER A 34 7.53 11.14 5.52
CA SER A 34 6.49 11.70 4.64
C SER A 34 5.09 11.44 5.19
N THR A 35 4.87 10.22 5.72
CA THR A 35 3.58 9.87 6.32
C THR A 35 3.33 10.68 7.58
N GLN A 36 4.36 10.86 8.41
CA GLN A 36 4.22 11.65 9.64
C GLN A 36 3.81 13.10 9.31
N ALA A 37 4.44 13.69 8.30
CA ALA A 37 4.06 15.05 7.87
C ALA A 37 2.59 15.12 7.44
N ALA A 38 2.13 14.11 6.69
CA ALA A 38 0.74 14.04 6.25
C ALA A 38 -0.22 13.82 7.44
N PHE A 39 0.17 12.96 8.38
CA PHE A 39 -0.59 12.68 9.60
C PHE A 39 -0.77 13.97 10.43
N GLU A 40 0.31 14.70 10.62
CA GLU A 40 0.27 15.98 11.37
C GLU A 40 -0.59 17.02 10.65
N ALA A 41 -0.69 16.92 9.32
CA ALA A 41 -1.57 17.79 8.52
C ALA A 41 -3.04 17.32 8.49
N GLY A 42 -3.35 16.15 9.08
CA GLY A 42 -4.71 15.67 9.22
C GLY A 42 -5.08 14.43 8.41
N ALA A 43 -4.13 13.76 7.77
CA ALA A 43 -4.42 12.51 7.07
C ALA A 43 -4.78 11.42 8.07
N SER A 44 -5.76 10.57 7.72
CA SER A 44 -6.30 9.51 8.57
C SER A 44 -5.85 8.12 8.13
N ILE A 45 -5.57 7.95 6.84
CA ILE A 45 -5.19 6.66 6.26
C ILE A 45 -3.90 6.86 5.47
N CYS A 46 -2.96 5.94 5.60
CA CYS A 46 -1.77 5.88 4.74
C CYS A 46 -1.87 4.67 3.82
N HIS A 47 -1.90 4.90 2.51
CA HIS A 47 -1.82 3.84 1.50
C HIS A 47 -0.35 3.66 1.12
N ALA A 48 0.20 2.50 1.41
CA ALA A 48 1.64 2.29 1.35
C ALA A 48 2.06 1.22 0.34
N HIS A 49 3.10 1.56 -0.43
CA HIS A 49 3.89 0.65 -1.26
C HIS A 49 5.31 0.65 -0.73
N VAL A 50 6.03 -0.45 -0.87
CA VAL A 50 7.46 -0.44 -0.55
C VAL A 50 8.28 -0.61 -1.83
N ARG A 51 9.53 -0.19 -1.77
CA ARG A 51 10.42 -0.19 -2.93
C ARG A 51 11.73 -0.89 -2.62
N ASN A 52 12.34 -1.42 -3.65
CA ASN A 52 13.71 -1.92 -3.60
C ASN A 52 14.68 -0.73 -3.64
N ASP A 53 15.95 -0.99 -3.35
CA ASP A 53 16.98 0.07 -3.34
C ASP A 53 17.17 0.69 -4.73
N ASP A 54 16.88 -0.07 -5.79
CA ASP A 54 16.91 0.45 -7.16
C ASP A 54 15.61 1.17 -7.55
N GLN A 55 14.74 1.43 -6.57
CA GLN A 55 13.46 2.13 -6.69
C GLN A 55 12.36 1.34 -7.41
N THR A 56 12.60 0.09 -7.79
CA THR A 56 11.54 -0.77 -8.33
C THR A 56 10.57 -1.17 -7.21
N THR A 57 9.35 -1.54 -7.57
CA THR A 57 8.35 -1.99 -6.60
C THR A 57 8.77 -3.27 -5.92
N SER A 58 8.34 -3.46 -4.69
CA SER A 58 8.67 -4.62 -3.89
C SER A 58 7.42 -5.14 -3.19
N SER A 59 7.36 -6.47 -2.98
CA SER A 59 6.36 -7.09 -2.11
C SER A 59 7.02 -7.67 -0.85
N ASP A 60 8.23 -7.26 -0.54
CA ASP A 60 9.02 -7.80 0.57
C ASP A 60 8.31 -7.57 1.90
N PRO A 61 7.87 -8.64 2.60
CA PRO A 61 7.21 -8.49 3.89
C PRO A 61 8.07 -7.82 4.96
N GLU A 62 9.39 -7.96 4.90
CA GLU A 62 10.27 -7.32 5.88
C GLU A 62 10.26 -5.80 5.75
N LYS A 63 10.23 -5.30 4.51
CA LYS A 63 10.12 -3.85 4.29
C LYS A 63 8.78 -3.32 4.78
N PHE A 64 7.69 -4.06 4.52
CA PHE A 64 6.36 -3.70 5.04
C PHE A 64 6.33 -3.73 6.57
N ALA A 65 6.99 -4.72 7.20
CA ALA A 65 7.03 -4.82 8.66
C ALA A 65 7.75 -3.60 9.27
N ARG A 66 8.89 -3.23 8.71
CA ARG A 66 9.63 -2.06 9.17
C ARG A 66 8.83 -0.76 8.97
N LEU A 67 8.15 -0.65 7.84
CA LEU A 67 7.30 0.51 7.57
C LEU A 67 6.17 0.58 8.60
N LYS A 68 5.48 -0.55 8.83
CA LYS A 68 4.38 -0.62 9.80
C LYS A 68 4.86 -0.19 11.19
N GLU A 69 5.98 -0.74 11.64
CA GLU A 69 6.56 -0.38 12.94
C GLU A 69 6.83 1.13 13.04
N GLY A 70 7.43 1.70 12.01
CA GLY A 70 7.71 3.14 11.97
C GLY A 70 6.45 3.98 12.02
N LEU A 71 5.42 3.57 11.27
CA LEU A 71 4.14 4.31 11.24
C LEU A 71 3.42 4.21 12.58
N GLU A 72 3.39 3.02 13.20
CA GLU A 72 2.78 2.86 14.53
C GLU A 72 3.47 3.73 15.58
N LYS A 73 4.78 3.88 15.47
CA LYS A 73 5.56 4.68 16.39
C LYS A 73 5.37 6.19 16.20
N HIS A 74 5.36 6.65 14.95
CA HIS A 74 5.40 8.08 14.63
C HIS A 74 4.04 8.67 14.23
N CYS A 75 3.06 7.82 13.89
CA CYS A 75 1.73 8.25 13.48
C CYS A 75 0.66 7.47 14.28
N PRO A 76 0.67 7.59 15.62
CA PRO A 76 -0.21 6.77 16.45
C PRO A 76 -1.69 7.02 16.14
N GLY A 77 -2.40 5.94 15.83
CA GLY A 77 -3.83 6.02 15.49
C GLY A 77 -4.12 6.16 14.01
N MET A 78 -3.09 6.32 13.16
CA MET A 78 -3.30 6.34 11.71
C MET A 78 -3.67 4.94 11.21
N ILE A 79 -4.61 4.89 10.29
CA ILE A 79 -5.01 3.63 9.64
C ILE A 79 -3.96 3.28 8.59
N ILE A 80 -3.38 2.10 8.70
CA ILE A 80 -2.32 1.65 7.80
C ILE A 80 -2.94 0.71 6.75
N GLN A 81 -2.84 1.11 5.48
CA GLN A 81 -3.31 0.31 4.35
C GLN A 81 -2.12 -0.08 3.48
N PHE A 82 -1.95 -1.39 3.26
CA PHE A 82 -0.91 -1.91 2.38
C PHE A 82 -1.47 -2.18 0.99
N SER A 83 -0.69 -1.82 -0.04
CA SER A 83 -1.03 -2.15 -1.41
C SER A 83 -0.72 -3.61 -1.71
N THR A 84 -1.66 -4.32 -2.33
CA THR A 84 -1.43 -5.64 -2.90
C THR A 84 -1.20 -5.56 -4.41
N GLY A 85 -0.71 -4.43 -4.90
CA GLY A 85 -0.52 -4.18 -6.32
C GLY A 85 0.43 -5.15 -7.01
N GLY A 86 0.18 -5.39 -8.29
CA GLY A 86 0.87 -6.43 -9.06
C GLY A 86 2.14 -6.01 -9.78
N ARG A 87 2.60 -4.77 -9.60
CA ARG A 87 3.83 -4.34 -10.28
C ARG A 87 5.08 -5.00 -9.70
N SER A 88 5.01 -5.45 -8.44
CA SER A 88 6.12 -6.13 -7.76
C SER A 88 6.10 -7.65 -7.93
N GLY A 89 5.05 -8.16 -8.55
CA GLY A 89 4.90 -9.60 -8.77
C GLY A 89 3.52 -9.93 -9.29
N ALA A 90 3.31 -11.15 -9.72
CA ALA A 90 2.09 -11.55 -10.40
C ALA A 90 1.25 -12.58 -9.64
N GLY A 91 1.72 -13.08 -8.53
CA GLY A 91 1.04 -14.17 -7.81
C GLY A 91 0.87 -13.90 -6.32
N PRO A 92 0.87 -14.97 -5.52
CA PRO A 92 0.62 -14.84 -4.08
C PRO A 92 1.61 -13.95 -3.33
N GLU A 93 2.79 -13.69 -3.86
CA GLU A 93 3.72 -12.74 -3.26
C GLU A 93 3.10 -11.34 -3.07
N ARG A 94 2.06 -11.01 -3.84
CA ARG A 94 1.32 -9.75 -3.69
C ARG A 94 0.62 -9.65 -2.33
N GLY A 95 0.33 -10.77 -1.68
CA GLY A 95 -0.28 -10.82 -0.36
C GLY A 95 0.67 -11.30 0.75
N GLY A 96 1.97 -11.41 0.47
CA GLY A 96 2.93 -11.94 1.44
C GLY A 96 3.04 -11.14 2.73
N MET A 97 2.63 -9.86 2.72
CA MET A 97 2.67 -9.01 3.89
C MET A 97 1.36 -9.02 4.71
N LEU A 98 0.31 -9.68 4.22
CA LEU A 98 -0.98 -9.69 4.94
C LEU A 98 -0.90 -10.30 6.34
N PRO A 99 -0.05 -11.32 6.61
CA PRO A 99 0.10 -11.80 7.99
C PRO A 99 0.60 -10.74 8.98
N LEU A 100 1.11 -9.61 8.50
CA LEU A 100 1.48 -8.49 9.38
C LEU A 100 0.26 -7.74 9.93
N ARG A 101 -0.94 -8.08 9.46
CA ARG A 101 -2.21 -7.51 9.92
C ARG A 101 -2.24 -5.98 9.84
N PRO A 102 -2.05 -5.39 8.64
CA PRO A 102 -2.36 -3.97 8.49
C PRO A 102 -3.86 -3.76 8.74
N ASP A 103 -4.27 -2.52 9.02
CA ASP A 103 -5.70 -2.23 9.22
C ASP A 103 -6.50 -2.46 7.95
N MET A 104 -5.90 -2.13 6.81
CA MET A 104 -6.55 -2.27 5.49
C MET A 104 -5.54 -2.77 4.47
N ALA A 105 -6.06 -3.28 3.35
CA ALA A 105 -5.23 -3.60 2.19
C ALA A 105 -6.06 -3.37 0.92
N SER A 106 -5.40 -2.99 -0.17
CA SER A 106 -6.10 -2.82 -1.44
C SER A 106 -6.46 -4.18 -2.03
N LEU A 107 -7.60 -4.25 -2.73
CA LEU A 107 -8.07 -5.47 -3.39
C LEU A 107 -8.65 -5.09 -4.74
N THR A 108 -7.85 -5.25 -5.79
CA THR A 108 -8.29 -5.01 -7.16
C THR A 108 -9.06 -6.24 -7.64
N VAL A 109 -10.34 -6.06 -7.98
CA VAL A 109 -11.26 -7.19 -8.20
C VAL A 109 -11.43 -7.58 -9.67
N GLY A 110 -10.64 -7.02 -10.57
CA GLY A 110 -10.67 -7.40 -11.98
C GLY A 110 -9.44 -6.91 -12.72
N SER A 111 -9.11 -7.57 -13.83
CA SER A 111 -7.98 -7.16 -14.65
C SER A 111 -8.30 -5.87 -15.40
N ASN A 112 -7.30 -5.01 -15.56
CA ASN A 112 -7.45 -3.69 -16.17
C ASN A 112 -6.43 -3.50 -17.29
N ASN A 113 -6.83 -2.75 -18.31
CA ASN A 113 -5.93 -2.37 -19.39
C ASN A 113 -5.19 -1.08 -19.01
N PHE A 114 -3.90 -1.19 -18.74
CA PHE A 114 -3.02 -0.02 -18.67
C PHE A 114 -2.49 0.29 -20.07
N PRO A 115 -1.97 1.48 -20.31
CA PRO A 115 -1.58 1.86 -21.68
C PRO A 115 -0.62 0.91 -22.39
N THR A 116 0.25 0.22 -21.66
CA THR A 116 1.28 -0.63 -22.25
C THR A 116 1.19 -2.09 -21.86
N ARG A 117 0.24 -2.46 -20.99
CA ARG A 117 0.10 -3.86 -20.53
C ARG A 117 -1.24 -4.05 -19.82
N VAL A 118 -1.60 -5.31 -19.65
CA VAL A 118 -2.74 -5.66 -18.78
C VAL A 118 -2.23 -5.72 -17.33
N TYR A 119 -2.97 -5.08 -16.43
CA TYR A 119 -2.77 -5.27 -14.99
C TYR A 119 -3.64 -6.46 -14.58
N GLU A 120 -2.99 -7.60 -14.41
CA GLU A 120 -3.69 -8.87 -14.23
C GLU A 120 -4.17 -9.06 -12.79
N ASN A 121 -5.44 -9.38 -12.64
CA ASN A 121 -6.06 -9.74 -11.38
C ASN A 121 -6.99 -10.93 -11.65
N PRO A 122 -6.40 -12.14 -11.84
CA PRO A 122 -7.22 -13.31 -12.14
C PRO A 122 -8.09 -13.71 -10.94
N PRO A 123 -9.27 -14.30 -11.20
CA PRO A 123 -10.23 -14.58 -10.13
C PRO A 123 -9.68 -15.40 -8.96
N ASP A 124 -8.85 -16.40 -9.23
CA ASP A 124 -8.28 -17.22 -8.17
C ASP A 124 -7.33 -16.43 -7.25
N LEU A 125 -6.60 -15.48 -7.80
CA LEU A 125 -5.76 -14.59 -6.97
C LEU A 125 -6.61 -13.64 -6.14
N VAL A 126 -7.67 -13.08 -6.75
CA VAL A 126 -8.60 -12.18 -6.04
C VAL A 126 -9.25 -12.95 -4.87
N ASP A 127 -9.74 -14.16 -5.13
CA ASP A 127 -10.36 -14.99 -4.10
C ASP A 127 -9.36 -15.30 -2.97
N TRP A 128 -8.11 -15.63 -3.32
CA TRP A 128 -7.09 -15.94 -2.32
C TRP A 128 -6.76 -14.70 -1.48
N LEU A 129 -6.54 -13.54 -2.11
CA LEU A 129 -6.25 -12.31 -1.37
C LEU A 129 -7.41 -11.94 -0.42
N ALA A 130 -8.66 -12.07 -0.92
CA ALA A 130 -9.83 -11.79 -0.09
C ALA A 130 -9.90 -12.73 1.12
N SER A 131 -9.61 -14.02 0.91
CA SER A 131 -9.59 -15.02 1.98
C SER A 131 -8.52 -14.72 3.02
N GLU A 132 -7.33 -14.29 2.57
CA GLU A 132 -6.26 -13.89 3.48
C GLU A 132 -6.67 -12.66 4.30
N MET A 133 -7.33 -11.68 3.67
CA MET A 133 -7.80 -10.50 4.37
C MET A 133 -8.83 -10.86 5.44
N ILE A 134 -9.73 -11.81 5.16
CA ILE A 134 -10.68 -12.32 6.15
C ILE A 134 -9.92 -13.01 7.30
N THR A 135 -8.95 -13.87 6.96
CA THR A 135 -8.18 -14.63 7.94
C THR A 135 -7.46 -13.72 8.93
N TYR A 136 -6.90 -12.62 8.44
CA TYR A 136 -6.10 -11.71 9.26
C TYR A 136 -6.88 -10.49 9.77
N ASP A 137 -8.21 -10.46 9.54
CA ASP A 137 -9.09 -9.36 9.97
C ASP A 137 -8.67 -8.02 9.39
N ILE A 138 -8.41 -8.01 8.09
CA ILE A 138 -7.96 -6.83 7.34
C ILE A 138 -9.13 -6.30 6.52
N LYS A 139 -9.42 -5.00 6.59
CA LYS A 139 -10.50 -4.41 5.80
C LYS A 139 -10.03 -4.15 4.37
N PRO A 140 -10.69 -4.71 3.36
CA PRO A 140 -10.29 -4.42 1.98
C PRO A 140 -10.74 -3.03 1.52
N GLU A 141 -9.89 -2.38 0.73
CA GLU A 141 -10.33 -1.26 -0.11
C GLU A 141 -10.52 -1.83 -1.52
N ILE A 142 -11.78 -1.89 -1.97
CA ILE A 142 -12.12 -2.48 -3.26
C ILE A 142 -11.75 -1.52 -4.37
N GLU A 143 -10.93 -2.01 -5.34
CA GLU A 143 -10.56 -1.26 -6.54
C GLU A 143 -11.25 -1.95 -7.72
N ALA A 144 -12.24 -1.27 -8.30
CA ALA A 144 -13.01 -1.78 -9.46
C ALA A 144 -12.51 -1.11 -10.73
N UNK A 145 -12.39 -1.91 -11.55
CA UNK A 145 -11.94 -1.39 -12.68
C UNK A 145 -12.36 -1.57 -13.70
#